data_11167d846394b494f202f57ceb3ae69e
#
_entry.id   11167d846394b494f202f57ceb3ae69e
#
_cell.length_a   1.000
_cell.length_b   1.000
_cell.length_c   1.000
_cell.angle_alpha   90.00
_cell.angle_beta   90.00
_cell.angle_gamma   90.00
#
_symmetry.space_group_name_H-M   'P 1'
#
loop_
_entity.id
_entity.type
_entity.pdbx_description
1 polymer ?
#
loop_
_entity_poly.entity_id
_entity_poly.type
_entity_poly.pdbx_seq_one_letter_code
_entity_poly.pdbx_strand_id
1 'polypeptide(L)'
;FWNLDPGDWDDTLRVNLQGAVNFAHAFTPYLLEQEEGSMLFIASVAGQIGSQTDPPYSAAKAGVINFMQCVAKDLAPYKIRANALSPGMVRTPINQSVWQALQDQTPENERQEYDVWANEKIQSIAPLGRWQTPEECAAAAVFLASPMARNITGQTINVDGGQVMHA
;
A
#
# COMPACT_ATOMS: atom_id res chain seq x y z
N PHE A 1 -4.34 -16.61 11.12
CA PHE A 1 -5.23 -15.52 11.56
C PHE A 1 -5.90 -15.82 12.90
N TRP A 2 -6.18 -17.09 13.18
CA TRP A 2 -6.91 -17.51 14.40
C TRP A 2 -6.10 -17.36 15.72
N ASN A 3 -4.81 -17.10 15.63
CA ASN A 3 -3.93 -16.86 16.78
C ASN A 3 -3.68 -15.36 17.04
N LEU A 4 -4.29 -14.48 16.25
CA LEU A 4 -4.14 -13.04 16.43
C LEU A 4 -5.14 -12.54 17.46
N ASP A 5 -4.70 -11.61 18.31
CA ASP A 5 -5.59 -10.95 19.26
C ASP A 5 -6.58 -10.05 18.49
N PRO A 6 -7.90 -10.08 18.86
CA PRO A 6 -8.85 -9.14 18.27
C PRO A 6 -8.45 -7.67 18.36
N GLY A 7 -7.74 -7.27 19.44
CA GLY A 7 -7.23 -5.91 19.59
C GLY A 7 -6.21 -5.52 18.53
N ASP A 8 -5.38 -6.45 18.05
CA ASP A 8 -4.44 -6.19 16.95
C ASP A 8 -5.19 -5.85 15.65
N TRP A 9 -6.35 -6.49 15.43
CA TRP A 9 -7.23 -6.16 14.32
C TRP A 9 -7.78 -4.75 14.43
N ASP A 10 -8.32 -4.39 15.59
CA ASP A 10 -8.92 -3.08 15.82
C ASP A 10 -7.92 -1.94 15.60
N ASP A 11 -6.71 -2.06 16.15
CA ASP A 11 -5.67 -1.06 15.98
C ASP A 11 -5.20 -0.93 14.54
N THR A 12 -5.00 -2.06 13.85
CA THR A 12 -4.58 -2.06 12.45
C THR A 12 -5.64 -1.43 11.53
N LEU A 13 -6.91 -1.80 11.69
CA LEU A 13 -8.02 -1.23 10.93
C LEU A 13 -8.21 0.25 11.25
N ARG A 14 -8.12 0.63 12.51
CA ARG A 14 -8.25 2.02 12.97
C ARG A 14 -7.18 2.93 12.34
N VAL A 15 -5.93 2.48 12.31
CA VAL A 15 -4.83 3.28 11.75
C VAL A 15 -4.85 3.29 10.23
N ASN A 16 -4.91 2.11 9.60
CA ASN A 16 -4.69 2.00 8.15
C ASN A 16 -5.95 2.27 7.31
N LEU A 17 -7.14 1.90 7.78
CA LEU A 17 -8.39 2.12 7.04
C LEU A 17 -9.13 3.35 7.55
N GLN A 18 -9.48 3.40 8.84
CA GLN A 18 -10.24 4.52 9.38
C GLN A 18 -9.46 5.84 9.29
N GLY A 19 -8.13 5.80 9.44
CA GLY A 19 -7.27 6.96 9.22
C GLY A 19 -7.39 7.51 7.80
N ALA A 20 -7.40 6.66 6.77
CA ALA A 20 -7.59 7.08 5.38
C ALA A 20 -8.99 7.68 5.14
N VAL A 21 -10.04 7.09 5.73
CA VAL A 21 -11.41 7.62 5.68
C VAL A 21 -11.49 9.01 6.32
N ASN A 22 -10.94 9.17 7.52
CA ASN A 22 -10.95 10.43 8.25
C ASN A 22 -10.22 11.54 7.49
N PHE A 23 -9.07 11.21 6.89
CA PHE A 23 -8.30 12.15 6.08
C PHE A 23 -9.10 12.59 4.85
N ALA A 24 -9.64 11.64 4.07
CA ALA A 24 -10.44 11.94 2.90
C ALA A 24 -11.66 12.81 3.27
N HIS A 25 -12.38 12.45 4.32
CA HIS A 25 -13.52 13.23 4.81
C HIS A 25 -13.13 14.67 5.16
N ALA A 26 -12.03 14.86 5.89
CA ALA A 26 -11.59 16.19 6.32
C ALA A 26 -11.14 17.09 5.16
N PHE A 27 -10.53 16.53 4.09
CA PHE A 27 -10.03 17.30 2.95
C PHE A 27 -11.05 17.50 1.83
N THR A 28 -12.08 16.67 1.74
CA THR A 28 -13.10 16.77 0.67
C THR A 28 -13.73 18.16 0.55
N PRO A 29 -14.14 18.86 1.63
CA PRO A 29 -14.74 20.20 1.50
C PRO A 29 -13.83 21.20 0.79
N TYR A 30 -12.53 21.17 1.05
CA TYR A 30 -11.55 22.07 0.41
C TYR A 30 -11.42 21.80 -1.08
N LEU A 31 -11.43 20.52 -1.48
CA LEU A 31 -11.36 20.15 -2.92
C LEU A 31 -12.66 20.50 -3.64
N LEU A 32 -13.81 20.35 -2.99
CA LEU A 32 -15.09 20.75 -3.56
C LEU A 32 -15.16 22.26 -3.80
N GLU A 33 -14.60 23.07 -2.89
CA GLU A 33 -14.52 24.52 -3.05
C GLU A 33 -13.61 24.91 -4.24
N GLN A 34 -12.56 24.13 -4.53
CA GLN A 34 -11.65 24.36 -5.65
C GLN A 34 -12.21 23.88 -6.99
N GLU A 35 -13.25 23.05 -7.00
CA GLU A 35 -13.84 22.38 -8.18
C GLU A 35 -12.84 21.58 -9.02
N GLU A 36 -11.70 21.23 -8.44
CA GLU A 36 -10.70 20.33 -9.02
C GLU A 36 -9.80 19.74 -7.93
N GLY A 37 -9.22 18.57 -8.22
CA GLY A 37 -8.26 18.00 -7.28
C GLY A 37 -7.85 16.57 -7.59
N SER A 38 -6.92 16.09 -6.77
CA SER A 38 -6.48 14.70 -6.82
C SER A 38 -6.21 14.20 -5.40
N MET A 39 -6.87 13.11 -5.01
CA MET A 39 -6.58 12.36 -3.81
C MET A 39 -5.76 11.12 -4.18
N LEU A 40 -4.69 10.87 -3.44
CA LEU A 40 -3.90 9.66 -3.59
C LEU A 40 -3.91 8.88 -2.28
N PHE A 41 -4.37 7.64 -2.37
CA PHE A 41 -4.41 6.71 -1.25
C PHE A 41 -3.21 5.77 -1.32
N ILE A 42 -2.48 5.64 -0.22
CA ILE A 42 -1.39 4.68 -0.13
C ILE A 42 -1.95 3.34 0.36
N ALA A 43 -2.15 2.45 -0.60
CA ALA A 43 -2.54 1.08 -0.36
C ALA A 43 -1.32 0.16 -0.19
N SER A 44 -1.37 -1.06 -0.67
CA SER A 44 -0.28 -2.04 -0.73
C SER A 44 -0.69 -3.16 -1.67
N VAL A 45 0.27 -3.86 -2.24
CA VAL A 45 0.00 -5.14 -2.92
C VAL A 45 -0.64 -6.17 -1.97
N ALA A 46 -0.38 -6.08 -0.67
CA ALA A 46 -1.03 -6.91 0.34
C ALA A 46 -2.56 -6.72 0.38
N GLY A 47 -3.09 -5.58 -0.09
CA GLY A 47 -4.53 -5.35 -0.23
C GLY A 47 -5.14 -5.96 -1.49
N GLN A 48 -4.32 -6.49 -2.40
CA GLN A 48 -4.74 -7.14 -3.65
C GLN A 48 -4.56 -8.66 -3.59
N ILE A 49 -3.57 -9.11 -2.83
CA ILE A 49 -3.30 -10.52 -2.56
C ILE A 49 -3.23 -10.72 -1.04
N GLY A 50 -3.74 -11.83 -0.54
CA GLY A 50 -3.68 -12.12 0.89
C GLY A 50 -2.23 -12.22 1.38
N SER A 51 -1.90 -11.51 2.44
CA SER A 51 -0.63 -11.67 3.15
C SER A 51 -0.79 -12.72 4.25
N GLN A 52 0.05 -13.73 4.23
CA GLN A 52 0.03 -14.77 5.28
C GLN A 52 0.60 -14.27 6.61
N THR A 53 1.43 -13.21 6.57
CA THR A 53 2.11 -12.70 7.75
C THR A 53 1.33 -11.61 8.49
N ASP A 54 0.41 -10.92 7.81
CA ASP A 54 -0.35 -9.82 8.40
C ASP A 54 -1.76 -9.69 7.79
N PRO A 55 -2.68 -10.60 8.16
CA PRO A 55 -4.06 -10.57 7.68
C PRO A 55 -4.82 -9.27 8.00
N PRO A 56 -4.72 -8.65 9.21
CA PRO A 56 -5.37 -7.38 9.50
C PRO A 56 -4.92 -6.26 8.57
N TYR A 57 -3.62 -6.16 8.30
CA TYR A 57 -3.06 -5.17 7.38
C TYR A 57 -3.56 -5.38 5.95
N SER A 58 -3.57 -6.62 5.47
CA SER A 58 -4.09 -6.97 4.14
C SER A 58 -5.56 -6.56 4.00
N ALA A 59 -6.39 -6.89 4.99
CA ALA A 59 -7.79 -6.51 5.02
C ALA A 59 -7.97 -4.98 5.03
N ALA A 60 -7.18 -4.26 5.85
CA ALA A 60 -7.20 -2.80 5.89
C ALA A 60 -6.83 -2.19 4.54
N LYS A 61 -5.78 -2.67 3.88
CA LYS A 61 -5.33 -2.15 2.58
C LYS A 61 -6.27 -2.50 1.43
N ALA A 62 -6.94 -3.65 1.47
CA ALA A 62 -8.06 -3.98 0.57
C ALA A 62 -9.23 -3.01 0.77
N GLY A 63 -9.57 -2.71 2.03
CA GLY A 63 -10.57 -1.70 2.38
C GLY A 63 -10.22 -0.31 1.85
N VAL A 64 -8.95 0.11 1.93
CA VAL A 64 -8.47 1.38 1.36
C VAL A 64 -8.67 1.43 -0.16
N ILE A 65 -8.35 0.35 -0.88
CA ILE A 65 -8.54 0.27 -2.34
C ILE A 65 -10.02 0.42 -2.68
N ASN A 66 -10.90 -0.32 -2.02
CA ASN A 66 -12.34 -0.24 -2.27
C ASN A 66 -12.92 1.13 -1.88
N PHE A 67 -12.54 1.67 -0.73
CA PHE A 67 -12.95 3.01 -0.29
C PHE A 67 -12.52 4.09 -1.30
N MET A 68 -11.29 4.03 -1.79
CA MET A 68 -10.80 4.93 -2.84
C MET A 68 -11.70 4.90 -4.09
N GLN A 69 -12.19 3.72 -4.50
CA GLN A 69 -13.10 3.60 -5.65
C GLN A 69 -14.46 4.26 -5.38
N CYS A 70 -14.96 4.20 -4.14
CA CYS A 70 -16.16 4.94 -3.74
C CYS A 70 -15.91 6.45 -3.84
N VAL A 71 -14.81 6.93 -3.25
CA VAL A 71 -14.42 8.35 -3.31
C VAL A 71 -14.27 8.83 -4.77
N ALA A 72 -13.68 8.01 -5.64
CA ALA A 72 -13.52 8.33 -7.06
C ALA A 72 -14.87 8.53 -7.76
N LYS A 73 -15.87 7.69 -7.47
CA LYS A 73 -17.22 7.81 -8.03
C LYS A 73 -17.96 9.03 -7.50
N ASP A 74 -17.89 9.26 -6.19
CA ASP A 74 -18.61 10.35 -5.52
C ASP A 74 -18.07 11.72 -5.94
N LEU A 75 -16.75 11.83 -6.14
CA LEU A 75 -16.09 13.10 -6.43
C LEU A 75 -15.87 13.39 -7.93
N ALA A 76 -16.06 12.41 -8.81
CA ALA A 76 -15.90 12.59 -10.26
C ALA A 76 -16.77 13.72 -10.85
N PRO A 77 -18.05 13.93 -10.44
CA PRO A 77 -18.87 15.04 -10.93
C PRO A 77 -18.24 16.43 -10.63
N TYR A 78 -17.38 16.51 -9.63
CA TYR A 78 -16.69 17.73 -9.22
C TYR A 78 -15.27 17.84 -9.80
N LYS A 79 -14.92 17.02 -10.79
CA LYS A 79 -13.59 16.96 -11.43
C LYS A 79 -12.44 16.62 -10.46
N ILE A 80 -12.77 16.01 -9.33
CA ILE A 80 -11.80 15.54 -8.35
C ILE A 80 -11.53 14.06 -8.63
N ARG A 81 -10.25 13.73 -8.80
CA ARG A 81 -9.80 12.35 -9.04
C ARG A 81 -9.38 11.68 -7.73
N ALA A 82 -9.60 10.39 -7.63
CA ALA A 82 -9.06 9.58 -6.53
C ALA A 82 -8.44 8.31 -7.10
N ASN A 83 -7.20 8.02 -6.71
CA ASN A 83 -6.47 6.82 -7.12
C ASN A 83 -5.72 6.22 -5.92
N ALA A 84 -5.32 4.98 -6.04
CA ALA A 84 -4.47 4.32 -5.07
C ALA A 84 -3.10 3.99 -5.67
N LEU A 85 -2.06 4.11 -4.85
CA LEU A 85 -0.74 3.59 -5.10
C LEU A 85 -0.53 2.35 -4.23
N SER A 86 -0.16 1.24 -4.83
CA SER A 86 0.14 -0.02 -4.15
C SER A 86 1.61 -0.37 -4.30
N PRO A 87 2.46 0.05 -3.36
CA PRO A 87 3.85 -0.40 -3.32
C PRO A 87 3.94 -1.90 -3.04
N GLY A 88 4.95 -2.53 -3.61
CA GLY A 88 5.41 -3.86 -3.25
C GLY A 88 6.42 -3.80 -2.11
N MET A 89 7.58 -4.44 -2.30
CA MET A 89 8.66 -4.47 -1.30
C MET A 89 9.55 -3.24 -1.42
N VAL A 90 9.26 -2.21 -0.64
CA VAL A 90 10.07 -1.00 -0.56
C VAL A 90 11.16 -1.18 0.50
N ARG A 91 12.42 -0.89 0.15
CA ARG A 91 13.54 -1.00 1.10
C ARG A 91 13.47 0.09 2.16
N THR A 92 13.05 -0.28 3.35
CA THR A 92 12.84 0.62 4.50
C THR A 92 13.32 -0.02 5.80
N PRO A 93 13.50 0.74 6.90
CA PRO A 93 13.86 0.17 8.21
C PRO A 93 12.88 -0.89 8.72
N ILE A 94 11.61 -0.84 8.32
CA ILE A 94 10.59 -1.86 8.69
C ILE A 94 11.05 -3.26 8.25
N ASN A 95 11.70 -3.39 7.10
CA ASN A 95 12.15 -4.68 6.60
C ASN A 95 13.25 -5.29 7.49
N GLN A 96 14.09 -4.45 8.08
CA GLN A 96 15.09 -4.92 9.06
C GLN A 96 14.42 -5.45 10.34
N SER A 97 13.37 -4.76 10.81
CA SER A 97 12.61 -5.23 11.97
C SER A 97 11.92 -6.57 11.71
N VAL A 98 11.34 -6.74 10.49
CA VAL A 98 10.74 -8.01 10.07
C VAL A 98 11.78 -9.12 10.00
N TRP A 99 12.95 -8.84 9.42
CA TRP A 99 14.05 -9.80 9.36
C TRP A 99 14.54 -10.16 10.77
N GLN A 100 14.74 -9.18 11.66
CA GLN A 100 15.19 -9.43 13.03
C GLN A 100 14.19 -10.33 13.78
N ALA A 101 12.89 -10.02 13.71
CA ALA A 101 11.86 -10.84 14.34
C ALA A 101 11.84 -12.29 13.82
N LEU A 102 12.16 -12.48 12.53
CA LEU A 102 12.30 -13.81 11.95
C LEU A 102 13.56 -14.51 12.49
N GLN A 103 14.70 -13.82 12.53
CA GLN A 103 15.95 -14.40 13.04
C GLN A 103 15.84 -14.81 14.52
N ASP A 104 15.12 -14.04 15.33
CA ASP A 104 14.91 -14.35 16.76
C ASP A 104 14.13 -15.67 16.96
N GLN A 105 13.31 -16.07 15.99
CA GLN A 105 12.56 -17.33 15.97
C GLN A 105 13.28 -18.47 15.24
N THR A 106 14.39 -18.18 14.57
CA THR A 106 15.17 -19.14 13.75
C THR A 106 16.33 -19.73 14.56
N PRO A 107 16.57 -21.05 14.53
CA PRO A 107 17.74 -21.68 15.13
C PRO A 107 19.03 -21.00 14.69
N GLU A 108 20.01 -20.88 15.60
CA GLU A 108 21.24 -20.12 15.37
C GLU A 108 22.02 -20.57 14.11
N ASN A 109 22.05 -21.87 13.86
CA ASN A 109 22.73 -22.47 12.71
C ASN A 109 22.00 -22.27 11.36
N GLU A 110 20.77 -21.72 11.38
CA GLU A 110 19.94 -21.46 10.19
C GLU A 110 19.73 -19.95 9.94
N ARG A 111 20.30 -19.12 10.82
CA ARG A 111 20.18 -17.67 10.71
C ARG A 111 20.93 -17.16 9.48
N GLN A 112 20.35 -16.18 8.83
CA GLN A 112 20.91 -15.54 7.64
C GLN A 112 21.23 -14.07 7.91
N GLU A 113 22.28 -13.57 7.27
CA GLU A 113 22.54 -12.13 7.19
C GLU A 113 21.40 -11.39 6.45
N TYR A 114 21.14 -10.14 6.86
CA TYR A 114 20.04 -9.35 6.30
C TYR A 114 20.06 -9.26 4.77
N ASP A 115 21.21 -8.97 4.18
CA ASP A 115 21.33 -8.79 2.73
C ASP A 115 21.12 -10.09 1.96
N VAL A 116 21.50 -11.24 2.51
CA VAL A 116 21.22 -12.56 1.93
C VAL A 116 19.73 -12.83 1.94
N TRP A 117 19.09 -12.74 3.10
CA TRP A 117 17.65 -12.91 3.24
C TRP A 117 16.85 -11.95 2.36
N ALA A 118 17.23 -10.66 2.34
CA ALA A 118 16.55 -9.65 1.56
C ALA A 118 16.63 -9.93 0.05
N ASN A 119 17.81 -10.38 -0.42
CA ASN A 119 18.01 -10.73 -1.83
C ASN A 119 17.19 -11.97 -2.23
N GLU A 120 17.23 -13.03 -1.44
CA GLU A 120 16.46 -14.24 -1.69
C GLU A 120 14.95 -13.94 -1.70
N LYS A 121 14.48 -13.16 -0.73
CA LYS A 121 13.08 -12.75 -0.62
C LYS A 121 12.62 -12.00 -1.85
N ILE A 122 13.35 -10.99 -2.30
CA ILE A 122 12.92 -10.19 -3.45
C ILE A 122 12.95 -10.97 -4.75
N GLN A 123 13.93 -11.82 -4.94
CA GLN A 123 14.03 -12.72 -6.10
C GLN A 123 12.86 -13.70 -6.19
N SER A 124 12.31 -14.12 -5.06
CA SER A 124 11.20 -15.08 -5.02
C SER A 124 9.82 -14.45 -5.29
N ILE A 125 9.66 -13.13 -5.09
CA ILE A 125 8.35 -12.49 -5.12
C ILE A 125 8.18 -11.43 -6.23
N ALA A 126 9.26 -10.78 -6.67
CA ALA A 126 9.18 -9.72 -7.67
C ALA A 126 9.91 -10.12 -8.96
N PRO A 127 9.22 -10.26 -10.10
CA PRO A 127 9.83 -10.61 -11.40
C PRO A 127 11.01 -9.73 -11.81
N LEU A 128 11.01 -8.43 -11.45
CA LEU A 128 12.17 -7.57 -11.70
C LEU A 128 13.35 -7.86 -10.75
N GLY A 129 13.20 -8.71 -9.74
CA GLY A 129 14.26 -9.19 -8.85
C GLY A 129 14.94 -8.11 -8.02
N ARG A 130 14.29 -6.98 -7.78
CA ARG A 130 14.85 -5.88 -6.99
C ARG A 130 13.83 -5.19 -6.11
N TRP A 131 14.30 -4.64 -5.01
CA TRP A 131 13.50 -3.81 -4.12
C TRP A 131 13.12 -2.51 -4.81
N GLN A 132 11.93 -2.02 -4.50
CA GLN A 132 11.49 -0.68 -4.86
C GLN A 132 12.15 0.34 -3.93
N THR A 133 12.33 1.56 -4.45
CA THR A 133 12.77 2.70 -3.64
C THR A 133 11.60 3.64 -3.34
N PRO A 134 11.71 4.45 -2.27
CA PRO A 134 10.71 5.49 -2.00
C PRO A 134 10.54 6.46 -3.16
N GLU A 135 11.62 6.77 -3.89
CA GLU A 135 11.62 7.69 -5.04
C GLU A 135 10.80 7.14 -6.21
N GLU A 136 10.83 5.83 -6.43
CA GLU A 136 10.00 5.19 -7.47
C GLU A 136 8.51 5.28 -7.14
N CYS A 137 8.17 5.09 -5.87
CA CYS A 137 6.80 5.31 -5.39
C CYS A 137 6.41 6.79 -5.51
N ALA A 138 7.31 7.71 -5.15
CA ALA A 138 7.08 9.14 -5.26
C ALA A 138 6.88 9.60 -6.72
N ALA A 139 7.63 9.04 -7.66
CA ALA A 139 7.46 9.34 -9.09
C ALA A 139 6.06 9.00 -9.60
N ALA A 140 5.54 7.81 -9.22
CA ALA A 140 4.18 7.41 -9.56
C ALA A 140 3.13 8.29 -8.85
N ALA A 141 3.37 8.67 -7.60
CA ALA A 141 2.50 9.58 -6.84
C ALA A 141 2.42 10.96 -7.52
N VAL A 142 3.55 11.55 -7.91
CA VAL A 142 3.61 12.83 -8.62
C VAL A 142 2.90 12.76 -9.97
N PHE A 143 3.09 11.68 -10.74
CA PHE A 143 2.36 11.46 -11.99
C PHE A 143 0.85 11.45 -11.75
N LEU A 144 0.36 10.67 -10.79
CA LEU A 144 -1.07 10.55 -10.50
C LEU A 144 -1.68 11.86 -9.97
N ALA A 145 -0.90 12.66 -9.25
CA ALA A 145 -1.33 13.98 -8.76
C ALA A 145 -1.35 15.04 -9.89
N SER A 146 -0.56 14.86 -10.94
CA SER A 146 -0.37 15.84 -11.99
C SER A 146 -1.53 15.91 -13.02
N PRO A 147 -1.62 16.96 -13.82
CA PRO A 147 -2.55 17.04 -14.96
C PRO A 147 -2.32 15.98 -16.05
N MET A 148 -1.15 15.35 -16.09
CA MET A 148 -0.87 14.23 -17.01
C MET A 148 -1.79 13.04 -16.78
N ALA A 149 -2.26 12.85 -15.54
CA ALA A 149 -3.20 11.81 -15.14
C ALA A 149 -4.68 12.27 -15.13
N ARG A 150 -5.03 13.34 -15.86
CA ARG A 150 -6.37 13.97 -15.82
C ARG A 150 -7.53 13.04 -16.17
N ASN A 151 -7.27 11.94 -16.86
CA ASN A 151 -8.29 10.94 -17.23
C ASN A 151 -8.09 9.61 -16.47
N ILE A 152 -7.38 9.64 -15.32
CA ILE A 152 -7.14 8.48 -14.46
C ILE A 152 -7.82 8.74 -13.11
N THR A 153 -8.86 7.97 -12.80
CA THR A 153 -9.55 7.97 -11.50
C THR A 153 -10.08 6.58 -11.19
N GLY A 154 -10.17 6.23 -9.93
CA GLY A 154 -10.62 4.92 -9.46
C GLY A 154 -9.63 3.78 -9.70
N GLN A 155 -8.37 4.09 -10.07
CA GLN A 155 -7.37 3.09 -10.40
C GLN A 155 -6.42 2.83 -9.24
N THR A 156 -5.95 1.59 -9.17
CA THR A 156 -4.86 1.17 -8.28
C THR A 156 -3.63 0.91 -9.12
N ILE A 157 -2.58 1.69 -8.91
CA ILE A 157 -1.32 1.57 -9.64
C ILE A 157 -0.29 0.87 -8.76
N ASN A 158 0.26 -0.21 -9.26
CA ASN A 158 1.29 -0.98 -8.57
C ASN A 158 2.68 -0.44 -8.90
N VAL A 159 3.50 -0.31 -7.85
CA VAL A 159 4.96 -0.08 -7.95
C VAL A 159 5.61 -1.21 -7.17
N ASP A 160 5.68 -2.39 -7.77
CA ASP A 160 5.92 -3.66 -7.08
C ASP A 160 6.90 -4.62 -7.78
N GLY A 161 7.49 -4.17 -8.88
CA GLY A 161 8.39 -5.01 -9.68
C GLY A 161 7.72 -6.21 -10.35
N GLY A 162 6.41 -6.16 -10.55
CA GLY A 162 5.61 -7.22 -11.17
C GLY A 162 5.11 -8.29 -10.18
N GLN A 163 5.16 -8.03 -8.88
CA GLN A 163 4.68 -8.97 -7.85
C GLN A 163 3.19 -9.30 -8.03
N VAL A 164 2.39 -8.31 -8.39
CA VAL A 164 0.95 -8.48 -8.66
C VAL A 164 0.66 -8.02 -10.08
N MET A 165 0.25 -8.96 -10.93
CA MET A 165 -0.14 -8.68 -12.31
C MET A 165 -1.64 -8.86 -12.45
N HIS A 166 -2.31 -7.85 -12.98
CA HIS A 166 -3.72 -7.91 -13.35
C HIS A 166 -3.86 -7.94 -14.87
N ALA A 167 -4.79 -8.76 -15.34
CA ALA A 167 -5.19 -8.81 -16.74
C ALA A 167 -6.33 -7.80 -16.98
#